data_702d73bcd0b0939b84f6cfefac84a1b8
#
_entry.id   702d73bcd0b0939b84f6cfefac84a1b8
#
_cell.length_a   1.000
_cell.length_b   1.000
_cell.length_c   1.000
_cell.angle_alpha   90.00
_cell.angle_beta   90.00
_cell.angle_gamma   90.00
#
_symmetry.space_group_name_H-M   'P 1'
#
loop_
_entity.id
_entity.type
_entity.pdbx_description
1 polymer ?
#
loop_
_entity_poly.entity_id
_entity_poly.type
_entity_poly.pdbx_seq_one_letter_code
_entity_poly.pdbx_strand_id
1 'polypeptide(L)'
;QVLKWAKTWHADAIIGRFDNDDNVEIFRENGIIAIAQDYKARFSNIPNITGDYYKTGRMAAEFFLRKGYQNFAFYGYRDTVWSQERCEGFYKCIAEHGFGNCFQSYQEQSLDDLWFYEAPPLLKWLQSLPLPTALFACDDNQGNRITELCKVNNIRVPDKIAILGVDNDEIICNLSDPPLSSISHNIVRGGFEAAELIVRLLNEEKVNYQDVVLQPINIINRLSTDFYSTTDTHIQTVLKYINKHLTEHITVSDLVKQVPLSRRLLEIRFKGVTQQSIQKYIFSLKIERFAQLLLTSNAPISTVAESVGINNLKNLSRQFKALKNISPYEYRKRHQIMSDCYYQAKDCSSIHFLGN
;
A
#
# COMPACT_ATOMS: atom_id res chain seq x y z
N GLN A 1 22.62 -22.72 -12.18
CA GLN A 1 23.31 -22.58 -10.89
C GLN A 1 22.35 -22.85 -9.73
N VAL A 2 21.14 -22.24 -9.71
CA VAL A 2 20.13 -22.42 -8.65
C VAL A 2 19.68 -23.90 -8.53
N LEU A 3 19.42 -24.57 -9.65
CA LEU A 3 19.06 -26.01 -9.65
C LEU A 3 20.18 -26.87 -9.00
N LYS A 4 21.43 -26.54 -9.26
CA LYS A 4 22.58 -27.26 -8.64
C LYS A 4 22.54 -27.09 -7.12
N TRP A 5 22.28 -25.90 -6.62
CA TRP A 5 22.15 -25.66 -5.16
C TRP A 5 20.94 -26.39 -4.59
N ALA A 6 19.77 -26.29 -5.24
CA ALA A 6 18.57 -26.98 -4.80
C ALA A 6 18.82 -28.50 -4.64
N LYS A 7 19.48 -29.12 -5.61
CA LYS A 7 19.88 -30.55 -5.53
C LYS A 7 20.88 -30.83 -4.40
N THR A 8 21.89 -29.96 -4.24
CA THR A 8 22.90 -30.13 -3.18
C THR A 8 22.30 -30.05 -1.80
N TRP A 9 21.27 -29.21 -1.62
CA TRP A 9 20.57 -29.02 -0.34
C TRP A 9 19.35 -29.93 -0.17
N HIS A 10 19.09 -30.85 -1.13
CA HIS A 10 17.90 -31.68 -1.13
C HIS A 10 16.61 -30.88 -0.93
N ALA A 11 16.49 -29.77 -1.66
CA ALA A 11 15.33 -28.91 -1.55
C ALA A 11 14.08 -29.57 -2.13
N ASP A 12 12.99 -29.61 -1.36
CA ASP A 12 11.69 -30.14 -1.78
C ASP A 12 10.92 -29.14 -2.62
N ALA A 13 11.12 -27.85 -2.41
CA ALA A 13 10.42 -26.77 -3.10
C ALA A 13 11.31 -25.54 -3.33
N ILE A 14 10.93 -24.72 -4.30
CA ILE A 14 11.54 -23.42 -4.59
C ILE A 14 10.45 -22.36 -4.78
N ILE A 15 10.66 -21.20 -4.16
CA ILE A 15 9.91 -19.97 -4.45
C ILE A 15 10.88 -19.02 -5.13
N GLY A 16 10.54 -18.51 -6.32
CA GLY A 16 11.44 -17.64 -7.05
C GLY A 16 10.79 -16.86 -8.19
N ARG A 17 11.58 -15.98 -8.76
CA ARG A 17 11.24 -15.29 -10.01
C ARG A 17 11.83 -16.10 -11.16
N PHE A 18 10.98 -16.43 -12.11
CA PHE A 18 11.36 -17.19 -13.31
C PHE A 18 11.15 -16.31 -14.54
N ASP A 19 12.03 -16.42 -15.52
CA ASP A 19 11.94 -15.63 -16.76
C ASP A 19 10.98 -16.25 -17.78
N ASN A 20 10.87 -17.59 -17.78
CA ASN A 20 10.05 -18.34 -18.73
C ASN A 20 9.71 -19.73 -18.21
N ASP A 21 8.84 -20.45 -18.94
CA ASP A 21 8.40 -21.80 -18.60
C ASP A 21 9.54 -22.84 -18.55
N ASP A 22 10.56 -22.72 -19.40
CA ASP A 22 11.69 -23.65 -19.43
C ASP A 22 12.46 -23.62 -18.10
N ASN A 23 12.60 -22.45 -17.50
CA ASN A 23 13.24 -22.29 -16.19
C ASN A 23 12.47 -22.96 -15.06
N VAL A 24 11.15 -23.07 -15.22
CA VAL A 24 10.26 -23.77 -14.26
C VAL A 24 10.30 -25.28 -14.47
N GLU A 25 10.21 -25.74 -15.72
CA GLU A 25 10.14 -27.15 -16.05
C GLU A 25 11.36 -27.92 -15.55
N ILE A 26 12.52 -27.30 -15.56
CA ILE A 26 13.78 -27.88 -15.07
C ILE A 26 13.69 -28.31 -13.57
N PHE A 27 12.90 -27.61 -12.75
CA PHE A 27 12.70 -27.97 -11.34
C PHE A 27 11.70 -29.13 -11.24
N ARG A 28 10.61 -29.10 -12.01
CA ARG A 28 9.57 -30.15 -12.05
C ARG A 28 10.16 -31.49 -12.48
N GLU A 29 10.98 -31.51 -13.53
CA GLU A 29 11.69 -32.70 -14.01
C GLU A 29 12.61 -33.33 -12.95
N ASN A 30 13.02 -32.54 -11.98
CA ASN A 30 13.87 -33.00 -10.86
C ASN A 30 13.08 -33.22 -9.56
N GLY A 31 11.73 -33.26 -9.61
CA GLY A 31 10.87 -33.52 -8.46
C GLY A 31 10.80 -32.36 -7.45
N ILE A 32 11.23 -31.15 -7.83
CA ILE A 32 11.22 -29.97 -6.97
C ILE A 32 9.97 -29.17 -7.27
N ILE A 33 9.15 -28.88 -6.27
CA ILE A 33 7.96 -28.03 -6.40
C ILE A 33 8.41 -26.60 -6.66
N ALA A 34 7.86 -25.95 -7.71
CA ALA A 34 8.14 -24.56 -8.03
C ALA A 34 6.88 -23.69 -7.78
N ILE A 35 7.06 -22.58 -7.09
CA ILE A 35 6.08 -21.49 -6.96
C ILE A 35 6.70 -20.22 -7.51
N ALA A 36 6.04 -19.58 -8.47
CA ALA A 36 6.54 -18.35 -9.07
C ALA A 36 6.15 -17.14 -8.22
N GLN A 37 7.06 -16.20 -8.05
CA GLN A 37 6.75 -14.84 -7.62
C GLN A 37 6.61 -13.98 -8.87
N ASP A 38 5.50 -13.24 -9.00
CA ASP A 38 5.26 -12.36 -10.14
C ASP A 38 6.43 -11.42 -10.43
N TYR A 39 6.75 -11.36 -11.72
CA TYR A 39 7.77 -10.43 -12.24
C TYR A 39 7.35 -9.90 -13.62
N LYS A 40 7.88 -10.48 -14.70
CA LYS A 40 7.55 -10.10 -16.08
C LYS A 40 6.29 -10.78 -16.59
N ALA A 41 5.94 -11.95 -16.02
CA ALA A 41 4.77 -12.72 -16.38
C ALA A 41 4.21 -13.48 -15.18
N ARG A 42 2.97 -13.97 -15.33
CA ARG A 42 2.38 -15.01 -14.49
C ARG A 42 2.44 -16.33 -15.23
N PHE A 43 2.65 -17.40 -14.49
CA PHE A 43 2.72 -18.75 -15.04
C PHE A 43 1.35 -19.43 -14.93
N SER A 44 0.93 -20.14 -15.96
CA SER A 44 -0.34 -20.89 -15.98
C SER A 44 -0.19 -22.33 -15.50
N ASN A 45 1.03 -22.84 -15.47
CA ASN A 45 1.36 -24.25 -15.20
C ASN A 45 1.91 -24.51 -13.79
N ILE A 46 2.13 -23.47 -13.01
CA ILE A 46 2.53 -23.51 -11.58
C ILE A 46 1.78 -22.44 -10.78
N PRO A 47 1.66 -22.61 -9.44
CA PRO A 47 1.13 -21.56 -8.58
C PRO A 47 1.97 -20.28 -8.62
N ASN A 48 1.32 -19.13 -8.54
CA ASN A 48 1.98 -17.84 -8.40
C ASN A 48 1.73 -17.25 -7.02
N ILE A 49 2.73 -16.56 -6.47
CA ILE A 49 2.55 -15.58 -5.42
C ILE A 49 2.39 -14.24 -6.12
N THR A 50 1.19 -13.70 -6.12
CA THR A 50 0.80 -12.48 -6.85
C THR A 50 0.14 -11.48 -5.92
N GLY A 51 -0.12 -10.27 -6.39
CA GLY A 51 -0.92 -9.26 -5.69
C GLY A 51 -2.19 -8.89 -6.45
N ASP A 52 -3.19 -8.39 -5.72
CA ASP A 52 -4.30 -7.68 -6.34
C ASP A 52 -3.83 -6.25 -6.70
N TYR A 53 -2.99 -6.18 -7.74
CA TYR A 53 -2.31 -4.97 -8.14
C TYR A 53 -3.26 -3.94 -8.73
N TYR A 54 -4.29 -4.40 -9.43
CA TYR A 54 -5.34 -3.53 -9.94
C TYR A 54 -6.08 -2.81 -8.80
N LYS A 55 -6.46 -3.55 -7.75
CA LYS A 55 -7.08 -2.98 -6.55
C LYS A 55 -6.12 -2.05 -5.79
N THR A 56 -4.82 -2.35 -5.79
CA THR A 56 -3.79 -1.48 -5.22
C THR A 56 -3.78 -0.12 -5.94
N GLY A 57 -3.81 -0.13 -7.27
CA GLY A 57 -3.91 1.09 -8.07
C GLY A 57 -5.19 1.88 -7.80
N ARG A 58 -6.34 1.21 -7.74
CA ARG A 58 -7.61 1.86 -7.37
C ARG A 58 -7.57 2.50 -5.98
N MET A 59 -6.97 1.82 -4.99
CA MET A 59 -6.80 2.35 -3.64
C MET A 59 -5.98 3.65 -3.63
N ALA A 60 -4.90 3.72 -4.43
CA ALA A 60 -4.10 4.92 -4.60
C ALA A 60 -4.92 6.07 -5.21
N ALA A 61 -5.68 5.79 -6.26
CA ALA A 61 -6.54 6.78 -6.93
C ALA A 61 -7.60 7.35 -5.98
N GLU A 62 -8.33 6.49 -5.29
CA GLU A 62 -9.35 6.89 -4.32
C GLU A 62 -8.77 7.71 -3.17
N PHE A 63 -7.56 7.39 -2.74
CA PHE A 63 -6.86 8.16 -1.72
C PHE A 63 -6.58 9.60 -2.17
N PHE A 64 -6.04 9.78 -3.36
CA PHE A 64 -5.73 11.10 -3.89
C PHE A 64 -6.98 11.89 -4.28
N LEU A 65 -8.00 11.23 -4.81
CA LEU A 65 -9.30 11.86 -5.10
C LEU A 65 -9.94 12.41 -3.82
N ARG A 66 -9.89 11.66 -2.70
CA ARG A 66 -10.36 12.14 -1.40
C ARG A 66 -9.55 13.33 -0.88
N LYS A 67 -8.30 13.49 -1.29
CA LYS A 67 -7.45 14.65 -0.96
C LYS A 67 -7.67 15.83 -1.92
N GLY A 68 -8.57 15.72 -2.89
CA GLY A 68 -8.98 16.80 -3.80
C GLY A 68 -8.01 17.05 -4.96
N TYR A 69 -7.11 16.12 -5.25
CA TYR A 69 -6.24 16.24 -6.42
C TYR A 69 -7.02 16.12 -7.71
N GLN A 70 -6.60 16.87 -8.74
CA GLN A 70 -7.18 16.89 -10.07
C GLN A 70 -6.16 16.53 -11.17
N ASN A 71 -4.86 16.56 -10.84
CA ASN A 71 -3.80 16.13 -11.72
C ASN A 71 -3.13 14.89 -11.12
N PHE A 72 -2.91 13.88 -11.95
CA PHE A 72 -2.45 12.58 -11.51
C PHE A 72 -1.29 12.11 -12.38
N ALA A 73 -0.32 11.49 -11.74
CA ALA A 73 0.84 10.94 -12.41
C ALA A 73 1.16 9.53 -11.90
N PHE A 74 1.69 8.69 -12.77
CA PHE A 74 2.19 7.37 -12.40
C PHE A 74 3.65 7.23 -12.85
N TYR A 75 4.46 6.65 -11.97
CA TYR A 75 5.84 6.29 -12.27
C TYR A 75 6.09 4.81 -12.02
N GLY A 76 6.62 4.09 -13.02
CA GLY A 76 6.84 2.65 -12.91
C GLY A 76 7.59 2.03 -14.08
N TYR A 77 7.33 0.74 -14.34
CA TYR A 77 7.98 -0.07 -15.36
C TYR A 77 7.00 -0.65 -16.36
N ARG A 78 7.45 -0.84 -17.63
CA ARG A 78 6.65 -1.43 -18.70
C ARG A 78 6.71 -2.94 -18.74
N ASP A 79 7.77 -3.54 -18.25
CA ASP A 79 8.05 -4.96 -18.36
C ASP A 79 7.67 -5.78 -17.13
N THR A 80 6.98 -5.18 -16.15
CA THR A 80 6.57 -5.87 -14.92
C THR A 80 5.06 -5.87 -14.76
N VAL A 81 4.49 -7.05 -14.50
CA VAL A 81 3.04 -7.26 -14.34
C VAL A 81 2.46 -6.36 -13.25
N TRP A 82 3.11 -6.34 -12.08
CA TRP A 82 2.63 -5.59 -10.92
C TRP A 82 2.62 -4.07 -11.16
N SER A 83 3.59 -3.53 -11.92
CA SER A 83 3.63 -2.11 -12.25
C SER A 83 2.51 -1.74 -13.24
N GLN A 84 2.32 -2.56 -14.27
CA GLN A 84 1.29 -2.32 -15.28
C GLN A 84 -0.12 -2.36 -14.70
N GLU A 85 -0.43 -3.38 -13.91
CA GLU A 85 -1.76 -3.53 -13.31
C GLU A 85 -2.04 -2.45 -12.25
N ARG A 86 -1.03 -2.02 -11.47
CA ARG A 86 -1.14 -0.86 -10.57
C ARG A 86 -1.46 0.41 -11.36
N CYS A 87 -0.76 0.64 -12.48
CA CYS A 87 -1.02 1.78 -13.36
C CYS A 87 -2.43 1.74 -13.94
N GLU A 88 -2.87 0.58 -14.45
CA GLU A 88 -4.19 0.40 -15.02
C GLU A 88 -5.30 0.66 -14.00
N GLY A 89 -5.20 0.07 -12.80
CA GLY A 89 -6.18 0.27 -11.74
C GLY A 89 -6.26 1.74 -11.29
N PHE A 90 -5.11 2.42 -11.20
CA PHE A 90 -5.02 3.83 -10.88
C PHE A 90 -5.69 4.69 -11.95
N TYR A 91 -5.32 4.50 -13.22
CA TYR A 91 -5.88 5.26 -14.35
C TYR A 91 -7.39 5.06 -14.49
N LYS A 92 -7.88 3.80 -14.47
CA LYS A 92 -9.31 3.53 -14.63
C LYS A 92 -10.15 4.20 -13.55
N CYS A 93 -9.71 4.13 -12.29
CA CYS A 93 -10.42 4.80 -11.21
C CYS A 93 -10.47 6.32 -11.40
N ILE A 94 -9.37 6.95 -11.81
CA ILE A 94 -9.31 8.39 -12.10
C ILE A 94 -10.23 8.74 -13.26
N ALA A 95 -10.23 7.95 -14.33
CA ALA A 95 -11.07 8.16 -15.51
C ALA A 95 -12.56 8.03 -15.19
N GLU A 96 -12.96 7.05 -14.36
CA GLU A 96 -14.33 6.89 -13.83
C GLU A 96 -14.82 8.13 -13.08
N HIS A 97 -13.92 8.91 -12.49
CA HIS A 97 -14.22 10.17 -11.78
C HIS A 97 -14.09 11.43 -12.67
N GLY A 98 -13.89 11.25 -13.97
CA GLY A 98 -13.83 12.36 -14.92
C GLY A 98 -12.45 13.00 -15.12
N PHE A 99 -11.40 12.46 -14.55
CA PHE A 99 -10.03 13.02 -14.62
C PHE A 99 -9.09 12.27 -15.58
N GLY A 100 -9.61 11.44 -16.48
CA GLY A 100 -8.78 10.67 -17.42
C GLY A 100 -7.83 11.52 -18.26
N ASN A 101 -8.24 12.73 -18.67
CA ASN A 101 -7.41 13.67 -19.42
C ASN A 101 -6.36 14.41 -18.56
N CYS A 102 -6.41 14.25 -17.24
CA CYS A 102 -5.50 14.87 -16.27
C CYS A 102 -4.45 13.85 -15.75
N PHE A 103 -4.29 12.72 -16.45
CA PHE A 103 -3.36 11.66 -16.12
C PHE A 103 -2.13 11.67 -17.03
N GLN A 104 -0.96 11.52 -16.44
CA GLN A 104 0.30 11.33 -17.14
C GLN A 104 1.07 10.13 -16.55
N SER A 105 1.81 9.41 -17.37
CA SER A 105 2.67 8.34 -16.87
C SER A 105 4.07 8.43 -17.46
N TYR A 106 5.06 8.13 -16.63
CA TYR A 106 6.43 7.87 -17.06
C TYR A 106 6.78 6.44 -16.66
N GLN A 107 7.14 5.63 -17.63
CA GLN A 107 7.45 4.23 -17.40
C GLN A 107 8.79 3.90 -18.02
N GLU A 108 9.72 3.48 -17.19
CA GLU A 108 11.01 2.93 -17.62
C GLU A 108 10.80 1.66 -18.43
N GLN A 109 11.71 1.35 -19.34
CA GLN A 109 11.58 0.18 -20.21
C GLN A 109 11.71 -1.11 -19.42
N SER A 110 12.70 -1.21 -18.55
CA SER A 110 12.96 -2.40 -17.77
C SER A 110 13.41 -2.10 -16.35
N LEU A 111 13.05 -2.99 -15.42
CA LEU A 111 13.59 -3.01 -14.07
C LEU A 111 15.09 -3.38 -14.07
N ASP A 112 15.55 -4.15 -15.05
CA ASP A 112 16.93 -4.61 -15.16
C ASP A 112 17.91 -3.48 -15.52
N ASP A 113 17.38 -2.38 -16.13
CA ASP A 113 18.16 -1.21 -16.53
C ASP A 113 18.44 -0.20 -15.42
N LEU A 114 18.08 -0.52 -14.16
CA LEU A 114 18.21 0.38 -13.00
C LEU A 114 19.61 0.93 -12.75
N TRP A 115 20.66 0.24 -13.21
CA TRP A 115 22.06 0.66 -13.05
C TRP A 115 22.43 1.86 -13.95
N PHE A 116 21.64 2.12 -15.00
CA PHE A 116 21.87 3.19 -15.99
C PHE A 116 20.77 4.24 -15.99
N TYR A 117 20.27 4.56 -14.82
CA TYR A 117 19.25 5.57 -14.64
C TYR A 117 19.67 6.93 -15.19
N GLU A 118 18.92 7.42 -16.18
CA GLU A 118 19.05 8.78 -16.68
C GLU A 118 18.15 9.74 -15.89
N ALA A 119 18.73 10.46 -14.92
CA ALA A 119 18.00 11.48 -14.15
C ALA A 119 17.40 12.61 -15.03
N PRO A 120 18.07 13.10 -16.11
CA PRO A 120 17.54 14.22 -16.86
C PRO A 120 16.18 14.02 -17.53
N PRO A 121 15.87 12.90 -18.21
CA PRO A 121 14.55 12.69 -18.79
C PRO A 121 13.42 12.63 -17.76
N LEU A 122 13.65 11.92 -16.65
CA LEU A 122 12.70 11.82 -15.54
C LEU A 122 12.46 13.18 -14.88
N LEU A 123 13.53 13.96 -14.64
CA LEU A 123 13.42 15.31 -14.09
C LEU A 123 12.62 16.23 -15.01
N LYS A 124 12.91 16.20 -16.32
CA LYS A 124 12.17 16.99 -17.32
C LYS A 124 10.67 16.66 -17.29
N TRP A 125 10.34 15.38 -17.18
CA TRP A 125 8.95 14.96 -17.04
C TRP A 125 8.32 15.47 -15.74
N LEU A 126 8.98 15.34 -14.57
CA LEU A 126 8.47 15.85 -13.30
C LEU A 126 8.23 17.37 -13.34
N GLN A 127 9.11 18.13 -14.00
CA GLN A 127 8.97 19.58 -14.17
C GLN A 127 7.83 19.97 -15.14
N SER A 128 7.42 19.07 -16.03
CA SER A 128 6.31 19.30 -16.98
C SER A 128 4.93 19.01 -16.38
N LEU A 129 4.86 18.38 -15.22
CA LEU A 129 3.59 18.03 -14.59
C LEU A 129 2.81 19.28 -14.17
N PRO A 130 1.50 19.33 -14.41
CA PRO A 130 0.64 20.41 -13.89
C PRO A 130 0.59 20.32 -12.36
N LEU A 131 0.65 21.47 -11.69
CA LEU A 131 0.75 21.49 -10.22
C LEU A 131 -0.53 22.01 -9.57
N PRO A 132 -0.92 21.47 -8.41
CA PRO A 132 -0.32 20.34 -7.71
C PRO A 132 -0.70 19.00 -8.35
N THR A 133 0.23 18.03 -8.34
CA THR A 133 0.03 16.69 -8.87
C THR A 133 0.12 15.63 -7.79
N ALA A 134 -0.75 14.62 -7.85
CA ALA A 134 -0.67 13.37 -7.09
C ALA A 134 0.10 12.34 -7.91
N LEU A 135 1.27 11.93 -7.44
CA LEU A 135 2.11 10.94 -8.09
C LEU A 135 2.05 9.60 -7.35
N PHE A 136 1.64 8.56 -8.05
CA PHE A 136 1.66 7.19 -7.60
C PHE A 136 2.90 6.49 -8.17
N ALA A 137 3.84 6.11 -7.32
CA ALA A 137 5.01 5.32 -7.68
C ALA A 137 4.68 3.83 -7.55
N CYS A 138 5.18 3.03 -8.48
CA CYS A 138 4.85 1.61 -8.54
C CYS A 138 5.33 0.80 -7.33
N ASP A 139 6.38 1.24 -6.63
CA ASP A 139 6.88 0.71 -5.36
C ASP A 139 7.56 1.80 -4.51
N ASP A 140 8.02 1.45 -3.31
CA ASP A 140 8.65 2.39 -2.39
C ASP A 140 10.05 2.82 -2.85
N ASN A 141 10.80 1.97 -3.55
CA ASN A 141 12.10 2.34 -4.11
C ASN A 141 11.93 3.46 -5.13
N GLN A 142 10.92 3.32 -6.01
CA GLN A 142 10.61 4.33 -7.02
C GLN A 142 10.01 5.60 -6.38
N GLY A 143 9.20 5.43 -5.33
CA GLY A 143 8.71 6.54 -4.53
C GLY A 143 9.85 7.35 -3.90
N ASN A 144 10.81 6.68 -3.27
CA ASN A 144 12.00 7.32 -2.71
C ASN A 144 12.86 8.02 -3.78
N ARG A 145 13.09 7.36 -4.92
CA ARG A 145 13.83 7.92 -6.04
C ARG A 145 13.24 9.23 -6.54
N ILE A 146 11.89 9.29 -6.72
CA ILE A 146 11.20 10.54 -7.08
C ILE A 146 11.34 11.58 -5.98
N THR A 147 11.22 11.20 -4.71
CA THR A 147 11.35 12.10 -3.55
C THR A 147 12.73 12.75 -3.51
N GLU A 148 13.80 11.96 -3.67
CA GLU A 148 15.17 12.46 -3.72
C GLU A 148 15.41 13.38 -4.93
N LEU A 149 14.89 13.02 -6.11
CA LEU A 149 15.00 13.85 -7.31
C LEU A 149 14.28 15.19 -7.14
N CYS A 150 13.10 15.18 -6.53
CA CYS A 150 12.37 16.39 -6.17
C CYS A 150 13.16 17.27 -5.20
N LYS A 151 13.75 16.68 -4.15
CA LYS A 151 14.54 17.36 -3.13
C LYS A 151 15.74 18.07 -3.75
N VAL A 152 16.56 17.37 -4.54
CA VAL A 152 17.76 17.94 -5.19
C VAL A 152 17.41 19.10 -6.14
N ASN A 153 16.22 19.07 -6.74
CA ASN A 153 15.76 20.07 -7.70
C ASN A 153 14.78 21.10 -7.13
N ASN A 154 14.63 21.19 -5.80
CA ASN A 154 13.77 22.15 -5.10
C ASN A 154 12.28 22.04 -5.49
N ILE A 155 11.81 20.86 -5.88
CA ILE A 155 10.40 20.58 -6.08
C ILE A 155 9.81 20.16 -4.73
N ARG A 156 8.90 20.96 -4.17
CA ARG A 156 8.37 20.71 -2.82
C ARG A 156 7.43 19.51 -2.79
N VAL A 157 7.76 18.53 -1.96
CA VAL A 157 6.91 17.40 -1.61
C VAL A 157 6.39 17.66 -0.19
N PRO A 158 5.08 17.60 0.06
CA PRO A 158 3.97 17.25 -0.85
C PRO A 158 3.32 18.43 -1.57
N ASP A 159 3.72 19.69 -1.33
CA ASP A 159 2.98 20.89 -1.75
C ASP A 159 2.80 20.99 -3.28
N LYS A 160 3.79 20.58 -4.04
CA LYS A 160 3.77 20.58 -5.51
C LYS A 160 3.47 19.20 -6.07
N ILE A 161 4.18 18.20 -5.59
CA ILE A 161 3.97 16.81 -5.96
C ILE A 161 3.82 15.99 -4.69
N ALA A 162 2.63 15.39 -4.48
CA ALA A 162 2.45 14.41 -3.41
C ALA A 162 2.81 13.02 -3.95
N ILE A 163 3.56 12.23 -3.17
CA ILE A 163 4.11 10.96 -3.61
C ILE A 163 3.61 9.84 -2.73
N LEU A 164 3.04 8.79 -3.35
CA LEU A 164 2.58 7.57 -2.70
C LEU A 164 3.31 6.37 -3.29
N GLY A 165 3.96 5.57 -2.44
CA GLY A 165 4.60 4.31 -2.80
C GLY A 165 3.73 3.10 -2.52
N VAL A 166 4.32 1.91 -2.64
CA VAL A 166 3.71 0.61 -2.35
C VAL A 166 4.75 -0.30 -1.73
N ASP A 167 4.31 -1.23 -0.88
CA ASP A 167 4.95 -2.30 -0.14
C ASP A 167 5.18 -1.96 1.34
N ASN A 168 5.22 -0.69 1.69
CA ASN A 168 5.49 -0.17 3.03
C ASN A 168 6.79 -0.74 3.63
N ASP A 169 7.87 -0.68 2.85
CA ASP A 169 9.21 -0.91 3.38
C ASP A 169 9.55 0.19 4.38
N GLU A 170 9.59 -0.16 5.67
CA GLU A 170 9.77 0.82 6.74
C GLU A 170 11.12 1.54 6.67
N ILE A 171 12.16 0.86 6.18
CA ILE A 171 13.49 1.45 6.05
C ILE A 171 13.44 2.52 4.97
N ILE A 172 12.97 2.16 3.78
CA ILE A 172 12.90 3.08 2.63
C ILE A 172 11.96 4.24 2.94
N CYS A 173 10.76 3.94 3.44
CA CYS A 173 9.75 4.95 3.74
C CYS A 173 10.19 5.97 4.79
N ASN A 174 10.95 5.55 5.81
CA ASN A 174 11.40 6.43 6.88
C ASN A 174 12.70 7.18 6.53
N LEU A 175 13.54 6.63 5.64
CA LEU A 175 14.75 7.31 5.13
C LEU A 175 14.42 8.36 4.08
N SER A 176 13.29 8.22 3.37
CA SER A 176 12.83 9.23 2.39
C SER A 176 12.63 10.59 3.06
N ASP A 177 12.96 11.67 2.37
CA ASP A 177 12.78 13.04 2.85
C ASP A 177 11.96 13.88 1.87
N PRO A 178 10.67 14.16 2.19
CA PRO A 178 9.95 13.78 3.42
C PRO A 178 9.61 12.28 3.48
N PRO A 179 9.35 11.72 4.70
CA PRO A 179 8.97 10.33 4.87
C PRO A 179 7.82 9.92 3.96
N LEU A 180 8.00 8.78 3.26
CA LEU A 180 7.15 8.32 2.16
C LEU A 180 5.89 7.60 2.66
N SER A 181 4.73 8.09 2.26
CA SER A 181 3.46 7.37 2.40
C SER A 181 3.42 6.17 1.46
N SER A 182 2.88 5.06 1.92
CA SER A 182 2.90 3.82 1.15
C SER A 182 1.68 2.94 1.40
N ILE A 183 1.31 2.13 0.39
CA ILE A 183 0.27 1.10 0.49
C ILE A 183 0.90 -0.17 1.03
N SER A 184 0.34 -0.73 2.10
CA SER A 184 0.80 -2.00 2.66
C SER A 184 -0.03 -3.17 2.12
N HIS A 185 0.64 -4.32 1.95
CA HIS A 185 0.04 -5.61 1.61
C HIS A 185 0.12 -6.59 2.77
N ASN A 186 -0.72 -7.63 2.75
CA ASN A 186 -0.67 -8.70 3.75
C ASN A 186 0.43 -9.74 3.41
N ILE A 187 1.69 -9.30 3.44
CA ILE A 187 2.85 -10.12 3.04
C ILE A 187 3.03 -11.32 3.97
N VAL A 188 2.87 -11.12 5.29
CA VAL A 188 3.06 -12.19 6.29
C VAL A 188 2.06 -13.33 6.07
N ARG A 189 0.79 -12.98 5.84
CA ARG A 189 -0.23 -13.98 5.52
C ARG A 189 0.05 -14.68 4.19
N GLY A 190 0.45 -13.93 3.17
CA GLY A 190 0.83 -14.51 1.87
C GLY A 190 1.98 -15.51 1.99
N GLY A 191 3.00 -15.20 2.80
CA GLY A 191 4.08 -16.14 3.11
C GLY A 191 3.59 -17.42 3.79
N PHE A 192 2.65 -17.29 4.74
CA PHE A 192 2.04 -18.43 5.41
C PHE A 192 1.20 -19.29 4.44
N GLU A 193 0.35 -18.66 3.62
CA GLU A 193 -0.47 -19.34 2.61
C GLU A 193 0.40 -20.04 1.55
N ALA A 194 1.54 -19.45 1.17
CA ALA A 194 2.50 -20.07 0.26
C ALA A 194 3.17 -21.31 0.89
N ALA A 195 3.55 -21.24 2.16
CA ALA A 195 4.12 -22.39 2.88
C ALA A 195 3.08 -23.52 3.04
N GLU A 196 1.84 -23.20 3.38
CA GLU A 196 0.74 -24.16 3.47
C GLU A 196 0.49 -24.84 2.12
N LEU A 197 0.52 -24.06 1.03
CA LEU A 197 0.39 -24.60 -0.33
C LEU A 197 1.53 -25.59 -0.66
N ILE A 198 2.77 -25.29 -0.30
CA ILE A 198 3.91 -26.19 -0.49
C ILE A 198 3.68 -27.50 0.26
N VAL A 199 3.29 -27.45 1.54
CA VAL A 199 3.03 -28.65 2.35
C VAL A 199 1.94 -29.54 1.72
N ARG A 200 0.87 -28.93 1.23
CA ARG A 200 -0.22 -29.66 0.53
C ARG A 200 0.26 -30.32 -0.76
N LEU A 201 1.09 -29.62 -1.53
CA LEU A 201 1.67 -30.16 -2.77
C LEU A 201 2.65 -31.31 -2.50
N LEU A 202 3.43 -31.25 -1.42
CA LEU A 202 4.33 -32.31 -0.98
C LEU A 202 3.56 -33.56 -0.52
N ASN A 203 2.37 -33.39 0.04
CA ASN A 203 1.49 -34.50 0.44
C ASN A 203 0.67 -35.10 -0.73
N GLU A 204 1.01 -34.75 -1.97
CA GLU A 204 0.33 -35.22 -3.19
C GLU A 204 -1.19 -34.94 -3.20
N GLU A 205 -1.65 -33.98 -2.42
CA GLU A 205 -3.03 -33.51 -2.50
C GLU A 205 -3.29 -33.02 -3.93
N LYS A 206 -4.40 -33.47 -4.56
CA LYS A 206 -4.87 -32.93 -5.83
C LYS A 206 -5.34 -31.47 -5.61
N VAL A 207 -4.39 -30.56 -5.54
CA VAL A 207 -4.65 -29.15 -5.44
C VAL A 207 -4.80 -28.62 -6.86
N ASN A 208 -5.97 -28.09 -7.22
CA ASN A 208 -6.02 -27.17 -8.35
C ASN A 208 -5.06 -26.03 -8.03
N TYR A 209 -4.10 -25.77 -8.91
CA TYR A 209 -3.13 -24.69 -8.71
C TYR A 209 -3.89 -23.40 -8.45
N GLN A 210 -3.89 -22.95 -7.19
CA GLN A 210 -4.45 -21.67 -6.80
C GLN A 210 -3.31 -20.72 -6.50
N ASP A 211 -3.38 -19.53 -7.10
CA ASP A 211 -2.43 -18.48 -6.80
C ASP A 211 -2.63 -17.97 -5.37
N VAL A 212 -1.53 -17.65 -4.71
CA VAL A 212 -1.54 -16.93 -3.44
C VAL A 212 -1.63 -15.44 -3.75
N VAL A 213 -2.80 -14.82 -3.48
CA VAL A 213 -3.09 -13.44 -3.87
C VAL A 213 -2.98 -12.48 -2.68
N LEU A 214 -1.92 -11.69 -2.67
CA LEU A 214 -1.70 -10.64 -1.66
C LEU A 214 -2.68 -9.48 -1.85
N GLN A 215 -3.47 -9.18 -0.82
CA GLN A 215 -4.42 -8.07 -0.85
C GLN A 215 -3.80 -6.78 -0.30
N PRO A 216 -4.07 -5.62 -0.91
CA PRO A 216 -3.76 -4.34 -0.28
C PRO A 216 -4.62 -4.16 0.97
N ILE A 217 -4.00 -3.74 2.08
CA ILE A 217 -4.67 -3.61 3.37
C ILE A 217 -5.07 -2.16 3.63
N ASN A 218 -4.09 -1.27 3.63
CA ASN A 218 -4.28 0.13 3.99
C ASN A 218 -3.14 1.00 3.44
N ILE A 219 -3.30 2.32 3.57
CA ILE A 219 -2.27 3.30 3.28
C ILE A 219 -1.68 3.80 4.60
N ILE A 220 -0.38 3.64 4.76
CA ILE A 220 0.38 4.24 5.84
C ILE A 220 0.70 5.68 5.43
N ASN A 221 -0.07 6.63 5.97
CA ASN A 221 0.08 8.03 5.63
C ASN A 221 1.28 8.63 6.39
N ARG A 222 2.22 9.22 5.64
CA ARG A 222 3.39 9.96 6.12
C ARG A 222 3.43 11.35 5.49
N LEU A 223 4.55 12.05 5.62
CA LEU A 223 4.64 13.46 5.19
C LEU A 223 4.58 13.65 3.67
N SER A 224 4.99 12.68 2.85
CA SER A 224 4.99 12.82 1.38
C SER A 224 3.61 13.01 0.74
N THR A 225 2.55 12.77 1.49
CA THR A 225 1.16 13.01 1.06
C THR A 225 0.36 13.85 2.06
N ASP A 226 1.02 14.48 3.06
CA ASP A 226 0.32 15.29 4.09
C ASP A 226 -0.05 16.68 3.57
N PHE A 227 -0.77 16.69 2.47
CA PHE A 227 -1.28 17.89 1.81
C PHE A 227 -2.65 17.61 1.18
N TYR A 228 -3.48 18.65 1.11
CA TYR A 228 -4.74 18.65 0.40
C TYR A 228 -4.68 19.64 -0.74
N SER A 229 -5.04 19.20 -1.94
CA SER A 229 -5.05 20.03 -3.13
C SER A 229 -6.27 20.96 -3.10
N THR A 230 -6.13 22.06 -2.40
CA THR A 230 -7.15 23.13 -2.39
C THR A 230 -6.47 24.49 -2.41
N THR A 231 -7.06 25.44 -3.13
CA THR A 231 -6.63 26.85 -3.12
C THR A 231 -7.17 27.61 -1.91
N ASP A 232 -8.12 27.02 -1.16
CA ASP A 232 -8.69 27.64 0.04
C ASP A 232 -7.72 27.48 1.22
N THR A 233 -6.94 28.52 1.50
CA THR A 233 -5.96 28.55 2.59
C THR A 233 -6.56 28.32 3.97
N HIS A 234 -7.83 28.73 4.19
CA HIS A 234 -8.52 28.49 5.44
C HIS A 234 -8.84 27.00 5.62
N ILE A 235 -9.27 26.33 4.56
CA ILE A 235 -9.51 24.89 4.61
C ILE A 235 -8.20 24.11 4.76
N GLN A 236 -7.11 24.53 4.11
CA GLN A 236 -5.77 23.95 4.35
C GLN A 236 -5.38 24.05 5.84
N THR A 237 -5.58 25.21 6.47
CA THR A 237 -5.29 25.39 7.90
C THR A 237 -6.11 24.44 8.77
N VAL A 238 -7.40 24.32 8.49
CA VAL A 238 -8.30 23.41 9.21
C VAL A 238 -7.89 21.94 9.04
N LEU A 239 -7.55 21.53 7.83
CA LEU A 239 -7.10 20.15 7.54
C LEU A 239 -5.77 19.82 8.26
N LYS A 240 -4.82 20.76 8.26
CA LYS A 240 -3.57 20.62 9.04
C LYS A 240 -3.83 20.50 10.54
N TYR A 241 -4.75 21.30 11.07
CA TYR A 241 -5.14 21.22 12.47
C TYR A 241 -5.75 19.85 12.81
N ILE A 242 -6.68 19.36 11.98
CA ILE A 242 -7.30 18.03 12.16
C ILE A 242 -6.24 16.92 12.20
N ASN A 243 -5.31 16.92 11.24
CA ASN A 243 -4.26 15.91 11.19
C ASN A 243 -3.35 15.92 12.42
N LYS A 244 -2.95 17.14 12.86
CA LYS A 244 -2.09 17.30 14.03
C LYS A 244 -2.74 16.82 15.33
N HIS A 245 -4.05 16.99 15.48
CA HIS A 245 -4.81 16.69 16.70
C HIS A 245 -5.72 15.45 16.56
N LEU A 246 -5.45 14.57 15.57
CA LEU A 246 -6.38 13.47 15.21
C LEU A 246 -6.73 12.52 16.36
N THR A 247 -5.80 12.31 17.29
CA THR A 247 -6.02 11.45 18.48
C THR A 247 -6.82 12.11 19.58
N GLU A 248 -7.01 13.42 19.50
CA GLU A 248 -7.74 14.23 20.48
C GLU A 248 -9.24 14.32 20.14
N HIS A 249 -10.01 14.90 21.06
CA HIS A 249 -11.42 15.20 20.80
C HIS A 249 -11.52 16.55 20.08
N ILE A 250 -11.65 16.53 18.75
CA ILE A 250 -11.79 17.74 17.93
C ILE A 250 -13.27 18.09 17.76
N THR A 251 -13.65 19.31 18.10
CA THR A 251 -14.98 19.87 17.84
C THR A 251 -14.96 20.86 16.67
N VAL A 252 -16.11 21.09 16.03
CA VAL A 252 -16.21 22.13 14.99
C VAL A 252 -15.88 23.51 15.54
N SER A 253 -16.16 23.76 16.83
CA SER A 253 -15.82 25.03 17.50
C SER A 253 -14.31 25.24 17.59
N ASP A 254 -13.52 24.20 17.76
CA ASP A 254 -12.05 24.29 17.78
C ASP A 254 -11.50 24.65 16.40
N LEU A 255 -12.13 24.12 15.36
CA LEU A 255 -11.75 24.44 13.97
C LEU A 255 -12.11 25.86 13.56
N VAL A 256 -13.26 26.38 14.02
CA VAL A 256 -13.66 27.77 13.80
C VAL A 256 -12.68 28.75 14.41
N LYS A 257 -12.07 28.41 15.56
CA LYS A 257 -11.02 29.26 16.19
C LYS A 257 -9.72 29.35 15.35
N GLN A 258 -9.51 28.45 14.41
CA GLN A 258 -8.28 28.43 13.59
C GLN A 258 -8.37 29.34 12.36
N VAL A 259 -9.56 29.81 12.00
CA VAL A 259 -9.79 30.55 10.76
C VAL A 259 -10.83 31.65 10.95
N PRO A 260 -10.74 32.79 10.23
CA PRO A 260 -11.71 33.89 10.34
C PRO A 260 -13.00 33.59 9.54
N LEU A 261 -13.60 32.43 9.78
CA LEU A 261 -14.83 32.00 9.11
C LEU A 261 -15.95 31.72 10.14
N SER A 262 -17.19 32.06 9.79
CA SER A 262 -18.33 31.57 10.56
C SER A 262 -18.44 30.05 10.43
N ARG A 263 -19.03 29.39 11.44
CA ARG A 263 -19.24 27.94 11.44
C ARG A 263 -19.92 27.45 10.15
N ARG A 264 -20.98 28.14 9.72
CA ARG A 264 -21.73 27.78 8.51
C ARG A 264 -20.85 27.86 7.25
N LEU A 265 -20.06 28.92 7.12
CA LEU A 265 -19.19 29.12 5.97
C LEU A 265 -18.05 28.09 5.95
N LEU A 266 -17.48 27.77 7.11
CA LEU A 266 -16.48 26.71 7.24
C LEU A 266 -17.04 25.35 6.81
N GLU A 267 -18.23 24.96 7.30
CA GLU A 267 -18.85 23.68 6.96
C GLU A 267 -19.15 23.57 5.44
N ILE A 268 -19.63 24.67 4.81
CA ILE A 268 -19.89 24.71 3.36
C ILE A 268 -18.58 24.55 2.57
N ARG A 269 -17.55 25.37 2.86
CA ARG A 269 -16.28 25.32 2.16
C ARG A 269 -15.56 23.99 2.38
N PHE A 270 -15.55 23.51 3.61
CA PHE A 270 -14.94 22.21 3.94
C PHE A 270 -15.60 21.07 3.15
N LYS A 271 -16.95 21.07 3.09
CA LYS A 271 -17.69 20.07 2.29
C LYS A 271 -17.40 20.23 0.78
N GLY A 272 -17.24 21.45 0.30
CA GLY A 272 -16.85 21.72 -1.10
C GLY A 272 -15.50 21.10 -1.47
N VAL A 273 -14.51 21.16 -0.55
CA VAL A 273 -13.17 20.63 -0.75
C VAL A 273 -13.11 19.12 -0.52
N THR A 274 -13.66 18.64 0.60
CA THR A 274 -13.49 17.24 1.04
C THR A 274 -14.61 16.30 0.58
N GLN A 275 -15.69 16.84 0.00
CA GLN A 275 -16.93 16.15 -0.33
C GLN A 275 -17.63 15.48 0.86
N GLN A 276 -17.21 15.81 2.07
CA GLN A 276 -17.73 15.24 3.33
C GLN A 276 -18.00 16.33 4.37
N SER A 277 -18.90 16.02 5.34
CA SER A 277 -19.01 16.87 6.52
C SER A 277 -17.75 16.75 7.38
N ILE A 278 -17.41 17.80 8.14
CA ILE A 278 -16.26 17.83 9.04
C ILE A 278 -16.25 16.63 9.98
N GLN A 279 -17.38 16.32 10.61
CA GLN A 279 -17.48 15.19 11.54
C GLN A 279 -17.25 13.83 10.88
N LYS A 280 -17.84 13.62 9.67
CA LYS A 280 -17.64 12.39 8.91
C LYS A 280 -16.19 12.24 8.49
N TYR A 281 -15.55 13.33 8.08
CA TYR A 281 -14.15 13.37 7.68
C TYR A 281 -13.21 13.02 8.84
N ILE A 282 -13.33 13.70 9.99
CA ILE A 282 -12.51 13.39 11.19
C ILE A 282 -12.71 11.93 11.61
N PHE A 283 -13.94 11.45 11.60
CA PHE A 283 -14.23 10.08 11.99
C PHE A 283 -13.63 9.05 11.02
N SER A 284 -13.67 9.31 9.69
CA SER A 284 -13.04 8.42 8.72
C SER A 284 -11.52 8.33 8.90
N LEU A 285 -10.85 9.43 9.20
CA LEU A 285 -9.42 9.43 9.52
C LEU A 285 -9.11 8.62 10.80
N LYS A 286 -9.94 8.78 11.84
CA LYS A 286 -9.81 7.99 13.07
C LYS A 286 -10.01 6.48 12.82
N ILE A 287 -10.96 6.10 11.97
CA ILE A 287 -11.16 4.71 11.55
C ILE A 287 -9.94 4.15 10.82
N GLU A 288 -9.33 4.92 9.90
CA GLU A 288 -8.11 4.46 9.21
C GLU A 288 -6.95 4.27 10.22
N ARG A 289 -6.76 5.22 11.12
CA ARG A 289 -5.74 5.09 12.18
C ARG A 289 -6.01 3.93 13.12
N PHE A 290 -7.27 3.72 13.50
CA PHE A 290 -7.69 2.58 14.30
C PHE A 290 -7.41 1.25 13.57
N ALA A 291 -7.73 1.15 12.27
CA ALA A 291 -7.43 -0.03 11.47
C ALA A 291 -5.93 -0.36 11.45
N GLN A 292 -5.07 0.65 11.30
CA GLN A 292 -3.61 0.47 11.38
C GLN A 292 -3.16 -0.10 12.73
N LEU A 293 -3.65 0.49 13.83
CA LEU A 293 -3.28 0.06 15.17
C LEU A 293 -3.83 -1.33 15.52
N LEU A 294 -4.96 -1.76 14.93
CA LEU A 294 -5.45 -3.14 15.08
C LEU A 294 -4.47 -4.18 14.53
N LEU A 295 -3.67 -3.83 13.52
CA LEU A 295 -2.71 -4.75 12.89
C LEU A 295 -1.38 -4.83 13.64
N THR A 296 -1.00 -3.75 14.32
CA THR A 296 0.32 -3.61 14.97
C THR A 296 0.26 -3.79 16.49
N SER A 297 -0.93 -3.92 17.09
CA SER A 297 -1.11 -4.01 18.53
C SER A 297 -1.99 -5.18 18.95
N ASN A 298 -1.56 -5.92 19.97
CA ASN A 298 -2.35 -6.96 20.63
C ASN A 298 -3.28 -6.42 21.74
N ALA A 299 -3.27 -5.10 21.97
CA ALA A 299 -4.13 -4.47 22.97
C ALA A 299 -5.61 -4.75 22.71
N PRO A 300 -6.48 -4.77 23.72
CA PRO A 300 -7.94 -4.89 23.56
C PRO A 300 -8.46 -3.87 22.54
N ILE A 301 -9.47 -4.26 21.76
CA ILE A 301 -10.07 -3.38 20.74
C ILE A 301 -10.56 -2.05 21.34
N SER A 302 -11.07 -2.08 22.58
CA SER A 302 -11.47 -0.88 23.33
C SER A 302 -10.29 0.07 23.58
N THR A 303 -9.17 -0.46 24.04
CA THR A 303 -7.95 0.33 24.30
C THR A 303 -7.40 0.96 23.02
N VAL A 304 -7.40 0.21 21.92
CA VAL A 304 -6.99 0.75 20.61
C VAL A 304 -7.96 1.85 20.15
N ALA A 305 -9.27 1.70 20.37
CA ALA A 305 -10.26 2.73 20.04
C ALA A 305 -10.06 4.02 20.86
N GLU A 306 -9.80 3.88 22.15
CA GLU A 306 -9.51 5.00 23.05
C GLU A 306 -8.24 5.76 22.64
N SER A 307 -7.18 5.04 22.21
CA SER A 307 -5.93 5.65 21.77
C SER A 307 -6.07 6.53 20.53
N VAL A 308 -7.11 6.34 19.72
CA VAL A 308 -7.46 7.20 18.58
C VAL A 308 -8.60 8.17 18.90
N GLY A 309 -8.96 8.31 20.17
CA GLY A 309 -10.00 9.24 20.63
C GLY A 309 -11.41 8.85 20.19
N ILE A 310 -11.73 7.54 20.18
CA ILE A 310 -13.08 7.01 19.90
C ILE A 310 -13.61 6.32 21.15
N ASN A 311 -14.58 6.94 21.83
CA ASN A 311 -15.14 6.44 23.09
C ASN A 311 -16.41 5.58 22.90
N ASN A 312 -17.08 5.64 21.74
CA ASN A 312 -18.32 4.90 21.46
C ASN A 312 -18.05 3.68 20.59
N LEU A 313 -17.78 2.53 21.22
CA LEU A 313 -17.46 1.27 20.55
C LEU A 313 -18.58 0.72 19.67
N LYS A 314 -19.87 0.92 20.03
CA LYS A 314 -21.00 0.46 19.18
C LYS A 314 -21.05 1.24 17.88
N ASN A 315 -20.87 2.55 17.94
CA ASN A 315 -20.81 3.39 16.75
C ASN A 315 -19.56 3.08 15.90
N LEU A 316 -18.41 2.87 16.56
CA LEU A 316 -17.16 2.45 15.89
C LEU A 316 -17.36 1.17 15.10
N SER A 317 -17.86 0.09 15.71
CA SER A 317 -18.03 -1.22 15.06
C SER A 317 -18.96 -1.13 13.85
N ARG A 318 -20.07 -0.37 13.96
CA ARG A 318 -21.01 -0.17 12.86
C ARG A 318 -20.37 0.57 11.69
N GLN A 319 -19.68 1.69 11.98
CA GLN A 319 -19.05 2.50 10.93
C GLN A 319 -17.80 1.85 10.35
N PHE A 320 -17.03 1.14 11.16
CA PHE A 320 -15.91 0.34 10.70
C PHE A 320 -16.37 -0.73 9.71
N LYS A 321 -17.44 -1.47 10.05
CA LYS A 321 -18.02 -2.46 9.15
C LYS A 321 -18.55 -1.83 7.86
N ALA A 322 -19.14 -0.62 7.93
CA ALA A 322 -19.58 0.10 6.73
C ALA A 322 -18.43 0.54 5.82
N LEU A 323 -17.22 0.85 6.37
CA LEU A 323 -16.05 1.30 5.60
C LEU A 323 -15.14 0.14 5.14
N LYS A 324 -15.02 -0.92 5.96
CA LYS A 324 -14.09 -2.04 5.72
C LYS A 324 -14.80 -3.35 5.35
N ASN A 325 -16.15 -3.37 5.30
CA ASN A 325 -17.03 -4.50 5.03
C ASN A 325 -16.96 -5.66 6.04
N ILE A 326 -16.11 -5.59 7.05
CA ILE A 326 -15.98 -6.57 8.14
C ILE A 326 -15.86 -5.90 9.50
N SER A 327 -16.11 -6.65 10.57
CA SER A 327 -16.00 -6.11 11.94
C SER A 327 -14.54 -5.84 12.33
N PRO A 328 -14.27 -4.96 13.33
CA PRO A 328 -12.91 -4.76 13.85
C PRO A 328 -12.23 -6.05 14.31
N TYR A 329 -12.98 -6.94 14.95
CA TYR A 329 -12.48 -8.24 15.39
C TYR A 329 -12.10 -9.14 14.20
N GLU A 330 -12.97 -9.26 13.21
CA GLU A 330 -12.67 -10.03 11.98
C GLU A 330 -11.54 -9.40 11.19
N TYR A 331 -11.45 -8.06 11.14
CA TYR A 331 -10.36 -7.36 10.49
C TYR A 331 -9.02 -7.71 11.14
N ARG A 332 -8.94 -7.63 12.47
CA ARG A 332 -7.76 -8.05 13.22
C ARG A 332 -7.44 -9.53 12.96
N LYS A 333 -8.39 -10.42 13.13
CA LYS A 333 -8.20 -11.86 12.92
C LYS A 333 -7.71 -12.22 11.52
N ARG A 334 -8.20 -11.52 10.49
CA ARG A 334 -7.81 -11.77 9.10
C ARG A 334 -6.43 -11.21 8.72
N HIS A 335 -6.01 -10.14 9.37
CA HIS A 335 -4.85 -9.38 8.94
C HIS A 335 -3.72 -9.31 9.98
N GLN A 336 -3.99 -9.60 11.26
CA GLN A 336 -2.97 -9.69 12.30
C GLN A 336 -2.55 -11.15 12.48
N ILE A 337 -1.34 -11.49 12.06
CA ILE A 337 -0.86 -12.88 12.06
C ILE A 337 0.11 -13.17 13.23
N MET A 338 0.46 -12.17 14.03
CA MET A 338 1.73 -12.22 14.78
C MET A 338 1.71 -12.84 16.15
N SER A 339 0.59 -13.11 16.83
CA SER A 339 0.68 -13.63 18.20
C SER A 339 0.65 -15.15 18.31
N ASP A 340 -0.15 -15.82 17.49
CA ASP A 340 -0.39 -17.25 17.71
C ASP A 340 0.67 -18.16 17.05
N CYS A 341 1.21 -17.76 15.89
CA CYS A 341 2.27 -18.50 15.23
C CYS A 341 3.62 -18.40 15.93
N TYR A 342 3.93 -17.28 16.59
CA TYR A 342 5.19 -17.13 17.33
C TYR A 342 5.21 -17.98 18.61
N TYR A 343 4.06 -18.21 19.24
CA TYR A 343 3.92 -19.10 20.40
C TYR A 343 3.87 -20.58 19.99
N GLN A 344 3.22 -20.92 18.87
CA GLN A 344 3.22 -22.30 18.36
C GLN A 344 4.59 -22.72 17.78
N ALA A 345 5.37 -21.79 17.20
CA ALA A 345 6.72 -22.07 16.76
C ALA A 345 7.70 -22.31 17.95
N LYS A 346 7.42 -21.81 19.16
CA LYS A 346 8.19 -22.14 20.36
C LYS A 346 7.90 -23.54 20.87
N ASP A 347 6.72 -24.09 20.64
CA ASP A 347 6.39 -25.47 20.97
C ASP A 347 6.89 -26.49 19.93
N CYS A 348 7.27 -26.02 18.72
CA CYS A 348 7.93 -26.82 17.67
C CYS A 348 9.46 -26.92 17.85
N SER A 349 10.02 -26.58 19.01
CA SER A 349 11.44 -26.78 19.34
C SER A 349 11.85 -28.26 19.46
N SER A 350 10.99 -29.20 19.05
CA SER A 350 11.27 -30.66 18.92
C SER A 350 11.55 -31.10 17.46
N ILE A 351 11.70 -30.19 16.51
CA ILE A 351 12.29 -30.55 15.23
C ILE A 351 13.79 -30.70 15.45
N HIS A 352 14.20 -31.95 15.69
CA HIS A 352 15.60 -32.34 15.70
C HIS A 352 16.21 -32.00 14.34
N PHE A 353 17.09 -31.01 14.30
CA PHE A 353 18.11 -30.95 13.27
C PHE A 353 18.97 -32.21 13.43
N LEU A 354 18.70 -33.21 12.62
CA LEU A 354 19.64 -34.30 12.42
C LEU A 354 20.85 -33.71 11.69
N GLY A 355 21.80 -33.23 12.48
CA GLY A 355 23.15 -33.03 12.01
C GLY A 355 23.82 -34.41 11.92
N ASN A 356 24.24 -34.74 10.73
CA ASN A 356 25.48 -35.46 10.44
C ASN A 356 25.83 -35.19 8.98
#